data_bca4348e322887fa211ecdfff5c3898d
#
_entry.id   bca4348e322887fa211ecdfff5c3898d
#
_cell.length_a   1.000
_cell.length_b   1.000
_cell.length_c   1.000
_cell.angle_alpha   90.00
_cell.angle_beta   90.00
_cell.angle_gamma   90.00
#
_symmetry.space_group_name_H-M   'P 1'
#
loop_
_entity.id
_entity.type
_entity.pdbx_description
1 polymer ?
#
loop_
_entity_poly.entity_id
_entity_poly.type
_entity_poly.pdbx_seq_one_letter_code
_entity_poly.pdbx_strand_id
1 'polypeptide(L)'
;LGILLLTLGEEAQIEDTAFFGELSLDGKINPIRGALPLALCARKAGVHNIVLPLQNCEEAAVLEDVNIIPVSDLTQAICCVKDPQTAVPYKKKKPVEEAHSDLDFSEVIGQEHGKRALMIAAAGDHGILMMGGPGCGKTMMARRIPSILPRLSYEEQLELTGIYSVAGMLPEDEPVITSRPFRSPHHSISMAGLIGGGQKPRPGELSLAHRGVLFLDELGEFEGRAIDAMRQPVEDGFIRLNRNLED
;
A
#
# COMPACT_ATOMS: atom_id res chain seq x y z
N LEU A 1 -14.72 15.68 16.93
CA LEU A 1 -13.98 15.86 18.19
C LEU A 1 -13.77 17.36 18.47
N GLY A 2 -13.14 18.16 17.59
CA GLY A 2 -12.87 19.59 17.80
C GLY A 2 -14.11 20.42 18.15
N ILE A 3 -15.23 20.23 17.42
CA ILE A 3 -16.50 20.91 17.73
C ILE A 3 -16.99 20.55 19.14
N LEU A 4 -16.88 19.30 19.52
CA LEU A 4 -17.30 18.85 20.86
C LEU A 4 -16.45 19.50 21.97
N LEU A 5 -15.14 19.58 21.79
CA LEU A 5 -14.22 20.21 22.72
C LEU A 5 -14.49 21.71 22.89
N LEU A 6 -14.77 22.42 21.79
CA LEU A 6 -15.19 23.84 21.82
C LEU A 6 -16.52 24.00 22.56
N THR A 7 -17.46 23.06 22.43
CA THR A 7 -18.76 23.10 23.09
C THR A 7 -18.65 22.83 24.58
N LEU A 8 -17.71 21.97 24.99
CA LEU A 8 -17.46 21.64 26.40
C LEU A 8 -16.63 22.71 27.14
N GLY A 9 -16.07 23.69 26.41
CA GLY A 9 -15.30 24.79 27.00
C GLY A 9 -13.99 24.36 27.70
N GLU A 10 -13.49 23.19 27.39
CA GLU A 10 -12.26 22.65 27.97
C GLU A 10 -11.05 23.04 27.11
N GLU A 11 -9.97 23.51 27.74
CA GLU A 11 -8.67 23.68 27.07
C GLU A 11 -8.11 22.30 26.71
N ALA A 12 -8.11 22.00 25.41
CA ALA A 12 -7.57 20.73 24.93
C ALA A 12 -6.07 20.85 24.72
N GLN A 13 -5.29 19.96 25.34
CA GLN A 13 -3.86 19.81 25.09
C GLN A 13 -3.63 18.88 23.89
N ILE A 14 -3.79 19.43 22.68
CA ILE A 14 -3.69 18.64 21.43
C ILE A 14 -2.55 19.08 20.52
N GLU A 15 -1.63 19.93 20.99
CA GLU A 15 -0.59 20.55 20.16
C GLU A 15 0.31 19.56 19.42
N ASP A 16 0.47 18.35 19.92
CA ASP A 16 1.31 17.30 19.32
C ASP A 16 0.52 16.01 19.06
N THR A 17 -0.76 16.14 18.70
CA THR A 17 -1.64 14.98 18.55
C THR A 17 -2.53 15.10 17.31
N ALA A 18 -2.49 14.08 16.44
CA ALA A 18 -3.40 13.93 15.31
C ALA A 18 -4.44 12.83 15.56
N PHE A 19 -5.67 13.07 15.12
CA PHE A 19 -6.80 12.16 15.25
C PHE A 19 -7.32 11.77 13.88
N PHE A 20 -7.39 10.47 13.60
CA PHE A 20 -7.95 9.94 12.37
C PHE A 20 -8.93 8.82 12.70
N GLY A 21 -10.06 8.79 12.03
CA GLY A 21 -11.09 7.77 12.22
C GLY A 21 -12.41 8.20 11.57
N GLU A 22 -13.29 7.25 11.34
CA GLU A 22 -14.65 7.48 10.86
C GLU A 22 -15.63 7.32 12.02
N LEU A 23 -16.24 8.43 12.46
CA LEU A 23 -17.20 8.42 13.56
C LEU A 23 -18.57 7.96 13.06
N SER A 24 -19.09 6.89 13.65
CA SER A 24 -20.46 6.41 13.41
C SER A 24 -21.47 7.07 14.35
N LEU A 25 -22.75 6.96 14.00
CA LEU A 25 -23.85 7.59 14.76
C LEU A 25 -24.01 7.05 16.17
N ASP A 26 -23.55 5.84 16.44
CA ASP A 26 -23.58 5.19 17.76
C ASP A 26 -22.35 5.56 18.62
N GLY A 27 -21.48 6.45 18.13
CA GLY A 27 -20.29 6.91 18.84
C GLY A 27 -19.05 6.02 18.67
N LYS A 28 -19.13 4.93 17.90
CA LYS A 28 -17.96 4.10 17.57
C LYS A 28 -17.06 4.78 16.54
N ILE A 29 -15.79 4.44 16.59
CA ILE A 29 -14.80 4.89 15.61
C ILE A 29 -14.45 3.71 14.71
N ASN A 30 -14.90 3.78 13.46
CA ASN A 30 -14.68 2.76 12.44
C ASN A 30 -13.27 2.89 11.83
N PRO A 31 -12.72 1.78 11.34
CA PRO A 31 -11.43 1.77 10.64
C PRO A 31 -11.49 2.60 9.35
N ILE A 32 -10.37 3.21 9.02
CA ILE A 32 -10.17 4.02 7.82
C ILE A 32 -9.20 3.32 6.85
N ARG A 33 -9.26 3.70 5.59
CA ARG A 33 -8.26 3.31 4.58
C ARG A 33 -7.14 4.32 4.56
N GLY A 34 -5.92 3.86 4.37
CA GLY A 34 -4.77 4.75 4.29
C GLY A 34 -4.30 5.27 5.66
N ALA A 35 -4.46 4.50 6.73
CA ALA A 35 -4.02 4.92 8.05
C ALA A 35 -2.50 5.13 8.11
N LEU A 36 -1.70 4.25 7.49
CA LEU A 36 -0.25 4.43 7.41
C LEU A 36 0.15 5.71 6.64
N PRO A 37 -0.35 6.02 5.44
CA PRO A 37 -0.07 7.29 4.78
C PRO A 37 -0.46 8.53 5.59
N LEU A 38 -1.56 8.48 6.32
CA LEU A 38 -1.98 9.58 7.22
C LEU A 38 -1.02 9.72 8.39
N ALA A 39 -0.59 8.62 9.00
CA ALA A 39 0.40 8.60 10.06
C ALA A 39 1.76 9.13 9.58
N LEU A 40 2.20 8.74 8.37
CA LEU A 40 3.41 9.28 7.74
C LEU A 40 3.31 10.78 7.48
N CYS A 41 2.15 11.27 7.07
CA CYS A 41 1.91 12.70 6.88
C CYS A 41 1.97 13.47 8.20
N ALA A 42 1.31 12.97 9.25
CA ALA A 42 1.36 13.54 10.60
C ALA A 42 2.79 13.59 11.15
N ARG A 43 3.55 12.49 11.01
CA ARG A 43 4.97 12.42 11.38
C ARG A 43 5.80 13.48 10.67
N LYS A 44 5.63 13.64 9.36
CA LYS A 44 6.33 14.69 8.58
C LYS A 44 5.97 16.11 9.01
N ALA A 45 4.78 16.30 9.57
CA ALA A 45 4.32 17.57 10.15
C ALA A 45 4.85 17.79 11.59
N GLY A 46 5.64 16.86 12.13
CA GLY A 46 6.21 16.98 13.49
C GLY A 46 5.26 16.52 14.60
N VAL A 47 4.20 15.76 14.26
CA VAL A 47 3.25 15.21 15.25
C VAL A 47 3.78 13.87 15.74
N HIS A 48 3.85 13.70 17.08
CA HIS A 48 4.37 12.47 17.71
C HIS A 48 3.28 11.53 18.23
N ASN A 49 2.08 12.04 18.48
CA ASN A 49 0.97 11.22 19.00
C ASN A 49 -0.13 11.10 17.94
N ILE A 50 -0.45 9.88 17.54
CA ILE A 50 -1.44 9.62 16.49
C ILE A 50 -2.52 8.71 17.05
N VAL A 51 -3.73 9.24 17.16
CA VAL A 51 -4.91 8.53 17.65
C VAL A 51 -5.63 7.90 16.47
N LEU A 52 -5.76 6.56 16.49
CA LEU A 52 -6.32 5.76 15.42
C LEU A 52 -7.33 4.74 15.92
N PRO A 53 -8.28 4.30 15.07
CA PRO A 53 -9.07 3.12 15.35
C PRO A 53 -8.19 1.91 15.65
N LEU A 54 -8.56 1.09 16.63
CA LEU A 54 -7.77 -0.07 17.07
C LEU A 54 -7.35 -0.99 15.90
N GLN A 55 -8.23 -1.15 14.90
CA GLN A 55 -7.99 -2.00 13.72
C GLN A 55 -6.88 -1.45 12.80
N ASN A 56 -6.62 -0.13 12.85
CA ASN A 56 -5.57 0.50 12.04
C ASN A 56 -4.23 0.62 12.77
N CYS A 57 -4.19 0.31 14.07
CA CYS A 57 -2.99 0.54 14.86
C CYS A 57 -1.81 -0.35 14.43
N GLU A 58 -2.06 -1.60 14.02
CA GLU A 58 -0.99 -2.52 13.63
C GLU A 58 -0.23 -2.03 12.39
N GLU A 59 -0.94 -1.52 11.36
CA GLU A 59 -0.31 -0.97 10.16
C GLU A 59 0.49 0.32 10.43
N ALA A 60 0.01 1.17 11.36
CA ALA A 60 0.67 2.42 11.71
C ALA A 60 1.82 2.21 12.72
N ALA A 61 1.78 1.16 13.54
CA ALA A 61 2.79 0.83 14.54
C ALA A 61 4.13 0.37 13.94
N VAL A 62 4.24 0.29 12.61
CA VAL A 62 5.52 0.13 11.91
C VAL A 62 6.41 1.37 12.08
N LEU A 63 5.83 2.55 12.33
CA LEU A 63 6.55 3.79 12.57
C LEU A 63 7.06 3.81 14.01
N GLU A 64 8.39 3.74 14.19
CA GLU A 64 9.02 3.61 15.52
C GLU A 64 9.13 4.94 16.28
N ASP A 65 9.05 6.06 15.57
CA ASP A 65 9.28 7.42 16.08
C ASP A 65 7.99 8.20 16.40
N VAL A 66 6.84 7.52 16.42
CA VAL A 66 5.54 8.08 16.79
C VAL A 66 4.78 7.15 17.73
N ASN A 67 3.97 7.73 18.60
CA ASN A 67 3.11 6.99 19.51
C ASN A 67 1.75 6.74 18.84
N ILE A 68 1.42 5.50 18.55
CA ILE A 68 0.12 5.13 18.03
C ILE A 68 -0.81 4.82 19.21
N ILE A 69 -1.91 5.56 19.32
CA ILE A 69 -2.86 5.48 20.43
C ILE A 69 -4.16 4.87 19.92
N PRO A 70 -4.52 3.65 20.37
CA PRO A 70 -5.72 2.97 19.95
C PRO A 70 -6.98 3.55 20.60
N VAL A 71 -8.03 3.76 19.81
CA VAL A 71 -9.36 4.11 20.29
C VAL A 71 -10.43 3.29 19.58
N SER A 72 -11.52 2.99 20.28
CA SER A 72 -12.67 2.24 19.75
C SER A 72 -13.93 3.11 19.66
N ASP A 73 -14.00 4.18 20.45
CA ASP A 73 -15.14 5.06 20.52
C ASP A 73 -14.73 6.53 20.81
N LEU A 74 -15.71 7.42 20.65
CA LEU A 74 -15.51 8.86 20.87
C LEU A 74 -15.14 9.19 22.32
N THR A 75 -15.64 8.41 23.28
CA THR A 75 -15.35 8.66 24.70
C THR A 75 -13.88 8.45 24.99
N GLN A 76 -13.30 7.35 24.47
CA GLN A 76 -11.85 7.09 24.59
C GLN A 76 -11.04 8.20 23.92
N ALA A 77 -11.43 8.65 22.73
CA ALA A 77 -10.75 9.76 22.04
C ALA A 77 -10.79 11.07 22.86
N ILE A 78 -11.91 11.36 23.54
CA ILE A 78 -12.04 12.52 24.43
C ILE A 78 -11.13 12.35 25.66
N CYS A 79 -11.07 11.17 26.25
CA CYS A 79 -10.16 10.89 27.38
C CYS A 79 -8.69 11.14 27.00
N CYS A 80 -8.27 10.72 25.81
CA CYS A 80 -6.91 10.97 25.30
C CYS A 80 -6.59 12.49 25.17
N VAL A 81 -7.61 13.33 24.92
CA VAL A 81 -7.43 14.77 24.82
C VAL A 81 -7.36 15.42 26.20
N LYS A 82 -8.20 14.96 27.14
CA LYS A 82 -8.27 15.52 28.52
C LYS A 82 -7.05 15.16 29.36
N ASP A 83 -6.59 13.94 29.21
CA ASP A 83 -5.44 13.42 29.95
C ASP A 83 -4.57 12.54 29.03
N PRO A 84 -3.63 13.16 28.30
CA PRO A 84 -2.71 12.45 27.41
C PRO A 84 -1.89 11.35 28.12
N GLN A 85 -1.72 11.42 29.43
CA GLN A 85 -0.97 10.42 30.19
C GLN A 85 -1.74 9.11 30.38
N THR A 86 -3.05 9.11 30.20
CA THR A 86 -3.88 7.89 30.21
C THR A 86 -3.82 7.14 28.89
N ALA A 87 -3.32 7.77 27.83
CA ALA A 87 -3.18 7.18 26.52
C ALA A 87 -2.04 6.14 26.51
N VAL A 88 -2.40 4.86 26.45
CA VAL A 88 -1.42 3.77 26.37
C VAL A 88 -1.06 3.54 24.89
N PRO A 89 0.20 3.77 24.49
CA PRO A 89 0.62 3.52 23.12
C PRO A 89 0.43 2.05 22.74
N TYR A 90 0.01 1.83 21.49
CA TYR A 90 -0.14 0.51 20.93
C TYR A 90 1.22 -0.18 20.82
N LYS A 91 1.30 -1.38 21.37
CA LYS A 91 2.51 -2.21 21.24
C LYS A 91 2.32 -3.16 20.06
N LYS A 92 3.22 -3.08 19.08
CA LYS A 92 3.29 -4.00 17.93
C LYS A 92 3.27 -5.45 18.43
N LYS A 93 2.33 -6.23 17.91
CA LYS A 93 2.11 -7.61 18.40
C LYS A 93 3.14 -8.59 17.90
N LYS A 94 3.65 -8.37 16.67
CA LYS A 94 4.60 -9.30 16.05
C LYS A 94 5.75 -8.52 15.40
N PRO A 95 6.99 -9.04 15.43
CA PRO A 95 8.00 -8.57 14.49
C PRO A 95 7.48 -8.79 13.07
N VAL A 96 7.83 -7.89 12.16
CA VAL A 96 7.52 -8.07 10.75
C VAL A 96 8.37 -9.24 10.26
N GLU A 97 7.74 -10.41 10.12
CA GLU A 97 8.40 -11.55 9.48
C GLU A 97 8.51 -11.28 7.99
N GLU A 98 9.68 -11.56 7.43
CA GLU A 98 9.86 -11.48 5.97
C GLU A 98 8.95 -12.53 5.31
N ALA A 99 8.03 -12.08 4.47
CA ALA A 99 7.24 -13.00 3.67
C ALA A 99 8.18 -13.74 2.70
N HIS A 100 8.27 -15.03 2.85
CA HIS A 100 8.98 -15.88 1.88
C HIS A 100 8.04 -16.20 0.72
N SER A 101 8.52 -15.95 -0.50
CA SER A 101 7.83 -16.46 -1.69
C SER A 101 7.95 -17.96 -1.74
N ASP A 102 6.82 -18.67 -1.87
CA ASP A 102 6.82 -20.12 -2.11
C ASP A 102 7.43 -20.51 -3.47
N LEU A 103 7.65 -19.53 -4.36
CA LEU A 103 8.18 -19.73 -5.70
C LEU A 103 9.62 -19.23 -5.77
N ASP A 104 10.54 -20.12 -6.16
CA ASP A 104 11.95 -19.81 -6.34
C ASP A 104 12.36 -19.92 -7.81
N PHE A 105 13.14 -18.96 -8.28
CA PHE A 105 13.65 -18.94 -9.65
C PHE A 105 14.57 -20.14 -9.95
N SER A 106 15.22 -20.72 -8.94
CA SER A 106 16.04 -21.93 -9.04
C SER A 106 15.26 -23.17 -9.49
N GLU A 107 13.93 -23.20 -9.27
CA GLU A 107 13.06 -24.29 -9.72
C GLU A 107 12.88 -24.35 -11.25
N VAL A 108 13.29 -23.30 -11.97
CA VAL A 108 13.19 -23.26 -13.43
C VAL A 108 14.26 -24.16 -14.05
N ILE A 109 13.84 -25.30 -14.57
CA ILE A 109 14.72 -26.24 -15.24
C ILE A 109 14.88 -25.86 -16.71
N GLY A 110 16.13 -25.83 -17.19
CA GLY A 110 16.43 -25.40 -18.56
C GLY A 110 16.21 -23.91 -18.80
N GLN A 111 15.88 -23.52 -20.03
CA GLN A 111 15.58 -22.13 -20.41
C GLN A 111 16.73 -21.14 -20.10
N GLU A 112 17.98 -21.54 -20.28
CA GLU A 112 19.15 -20.77 -19.85
C GLU A 112 19.21 -19.35 -20.42
N HIS A 113 18.80 -19.18 -21.70
CA HIS A 113 18.74 -17.83 -22.32
C HIS A 113 17.64 -16.97 -21.68
N GLY A 114 16.46 -17.56 -21.42
CA GLY A 114 15.36 -16.86 -20.75
C GLY A 114 15.71 -16.48 -19.32
N LYS A 115 16.30 -17.40 -18.56
CA LYS A 115 16.79 -17.13 -17.19
C LYS A 115 17.80 -16.00 -17.17
N ARG A 116 18.80 -16.05 -18.05
CA ARG A 116 19.82 -14.98 -18.11
C ARG A 116 19.22 -13.63 -18.48
N ALA A 117 18.29 -13.58 -19.45
CA ALA A 117 17.61 -12.34 -19.83
C ALA A 117 16.80 -11.75 -18.66
N LEU A 118 16.06 -12.60 -17.92
CA LEU A 118 15.30 -12.17 -16.73
C LEU A 118 16.21 -11.70 -15.58
N MET A 119 17.34 -12.35 -15.36
CA MET A 119 18.33 -11.91 -14.36
C MET A 119 18.92 -10.54 -14.72
N ILE A 120 19.21 -10.28 -16.00
CA ILE A 120 19.69 -8.97 -16.47
C ILE A 120 18.59 -7.92 -16.30
N ALA A 121 17.36 -8.23 -16.67
CA ALA A 121 16.22 -7.34 -16.51
C ALA A 121 15.98 -6.99 -15.02
N ALA A 122 16.03 -8.01 -14.14
CA ALA A 122 15.88 -7.82 -12.70
C ALA A 122 17.00 -6.99 -12.08
N ALA A 123 18.25 -7.19 -12.52
CA ALA A 123 19.41 -6.45 -12.01
C ALA A 123 19.48 -5.00 -12.50
N GLY A 124 18.94 -4.73 -13.70
CA GLY A 124 18.97 -3.41 -14.32
C GLY A 124 17.66 -2.64 -14.26
N ASP A 125 16.64 -3.16 -13.57
CA ASP A 125 15.28 -2.58 -13.52
C ASP A 125 14.71 -2.33 -14.93
N HIS A 126 14.86 -3.33 -15.82
CA HIS A 126 14.45 -3.23 -17.21
C HIS A 126 13.11 -3.92 -17.47
N GLY A 127 12.28 -3.28 -18.31
CA GLY A 127 11.15 -3.97 -18.92
C GLY A 127 11.64 -5.06 -19.88
N ILE A 128 10.92 -6.19 -19.93
CA ILE A 128 11.25 -7.33 -20.79
C ILE A 128 10.02 -7.81 -21.56
N LEU A 129 10.19 -8.08 -22.86
CA LEU A 129 9.18 -8.72 -23.68
C LEU A 129 9.55 -10.19 -23.90
N MET A 130 8.64 -11.08 -23.46
CA MET A 130 8.79 -12.52 -23.60
C MET A 130 7.95 -13.04 -24.76
N MET A 131 8.60 -13.55 -25.81
CA MET A 131 7.95 -14.15 -26.97
C MET A 131 8.19 -15.65 -27.03
N GLY A 132 7.17 -16.42 -27.38
CA GLY A 132 7.27 -17.87 -27.49
C GLY A 132 5.90 -18.53 -27.62
N GLY A 133 5.88 -19.77 -28.10
CA GLY A 133 4.66 -20.56 -28.23
C GLY A 133 3.93 -20.83 -26.90
N PRO A 134 2.72 -21.36 -26.95
CA PRO A 134 2.01 -21.80 -25.76
C PRO A 134 2.79 -22.90 -25.04
N GLY A 135 2.74 -22.93 -23.70
CA GLY A 135 3.42 -23.95 -22.90
C GLY A 135 4.94 -23.82 -22.79
N CYS A 136 5.60 -22.82 -23.36
CA CYS A 136 7.05 -22.64 -23.24
C CYS A 136 7.53 -22.07 -21.89
N GLY A 137 6.64 -21.91 -20.90
CA GLY A 137 7.01 -21.54 -19.52
C GLY A 137 7.11 -20.05 -19.23
N LYS A 138 6.63 -19.15 -20.12
CA LYS A 138 6.68 -17.67 -19.91
C LYS A 138 6.09 -17.26 -18.58
N THR A 139 4.84 -17.61 -18.32
CA THR A 139 4.12 -17.25 -17.07
C THR A 139 4.77 -17.89 -15.84
N MET A 140 5.29 -19.12 -15.96
CA MET A 140 5.99 -19.82 -14.87
C MET A 140 7.28 -19.08 -14.49
N MET A 141 8.07 -18.65 -15.47
CA MET A 141 9.28 -17.85 -15.23
C MET A 141 8.95 -16.46 -14.67
N ALA A 142 7.93 -15.79 -15.24
CA ALA A 142 7.54 -14.45 -14.80
C ALA A 142 7.13 -14.42 -13.31
N ARG A 143 6.36 -15.40 -12.85
CA ARG A 143 5.94 -15.51 -11.44
C ARG A 143 7.09 -15.69 -10.46
N ARG A 144 8.26 -16.12 -10.93
CA ARG A 144 9.45 -16.32 -10.10
C ARG A 144 10.42 -15.14 -10.10
N ILE A 145 10.16 -14.11 -10.92
CA ILE A 145 10.99 -12.89 -10.94
C ILE A 145 11.12 -12.25 -9.55
N PRO A 146 10.07 -12.12 -8.72
CA PRO A 146 10.20 -11.53 -7.40
C PRO A 146 11.29 -12.19 -6.53
N SER A 147 11.55 -13.49 -6.69
CA SER A 147 12.57 -14.20 -5.90
C SER A 147 14.02 -13.82 -6.23
N ILE A 148 14.26 -13.21 -7.40
CA ILE A 148 15.59 -12.73 -7.82
C ILE A 148 15.75 -11.21 -7.73
N LEU A 149 14.69 -10.49 -7.35
CA LEU A 149 14.77 -9.06 -7.10
C LEU A 149 15.43 -8.80 -5.73
N PRO A 150 16.13 -7.66 -5.56
CA PRO A 150 16.64 -7.25 -4.25
C PRO A 150 15.51 -7.15 -3.22
N ARG A 151 15.81 -7.38 -1.96
CA ARG A 151 14.83 -7.18 -0.88
C ARG A 151 14.37 -5.73 -0.83
N LEU A 152 13.13 -5.51 -0.36
CA LEU A 152 12.62 -4.16 -0.15
C LEU A 152 13.36 -3.49 1.00
N SER A 153 13.81 -2.24 0.81
CA SER A 153 14.27 -1.41 1.91
C SER A 153 13.10 -1.04 2.82
N TYR A 154 13.40 -0.54 4.03
CA TYR A 154 12.34 -0.11 4.96
C TYR A 154 11.44 0.98 4.34
N GLU A 155 12.04 1.95 3.64
CA GLU A 155 11.31 3.01 2.95
C GLU A 155 10.43 2.45 1.83
N GLU A 156 10.94 1.51 1.05
CA GLU A 156 10.16 0.83 -0.01
C GLU A 156 8.99 0.02 0.57
N GLN A 157 9.19 -0.63 1.72
CA GLN A 157 8.12 -1.33 2.43
C GLN A 157 7.01 -0.36 2.88
N LEU A 158 7.37 0.82 3.41
CA LEU A 158 6.42 1.85 3.82
C LEU A 158 5.64 2.41 2.62
N GLU A 159 6.32 2.70 1.50
CA GLU A 159 5.68 3.17 0.26
C GLU A 159 4.64 2.15 -0.22
N LEU A 160 5.06 0.90 -0.34
CA LEU A 160 4.21 -0.17 -0.84
C LEU A 160 3.03 -0.46 0.09
N THR A 161 3.30 -0.56 1.40
CA THR A 161 2.24 -0.75 2.41
C THR A 161 1.23 0.40 2.37
N GLY A 162 1.69 1.64 2.19
CA GLY A 162 0.83 2.80 2.02
C GLY A 162 -0.13 2.67 0.83
N ILE A 163 0.36 2.18 -0.32
CA ILE A 163 -0.47 1.95 -1.52
C ILE A 163 -1.54 0.89 -1.22
N TYR A 164 -1.16 -0.24 -0.60
CA TYR A 164 -2.09 -1.31 -0.26
C TYR A 164 -3.10 -0.89 0.83
N SER A 165 -2.68 -0.06 1.78
CA SER A 165 -3.56 0.52 2.80
C SER A 165 -4.66 1.40 2.16
N VAL A 166 -4.29 2.32 1.26
CA VAL A 166 -5.25 3.16 0.51
C VAL A 166 -6.18 2.31 -0.36
N ALA A 167 -5.65 1.26 -1.00
CA ALA A 167 -6.46 0.33 -1.79
C ALA A 167 -7.44 -0.48 -0.92
N GLY A 168 -7.18 -0.60 0.40
CA GLY A 168 -7.92 -1.48 1.31
C GLY A 168 -7.62 -2.95 1.05
N MET A 169 -6.38 -3.26 0.69
CA MET A 169 -5.89 -4.58 0.29
C MET A 169 -4.76 -5.10 1.19
N LEU A 170 -4.52 -4.47 2.35
CA LEU A 170 -3.60 -5.01 3.34
C LEU A 170 -4.17 -6.30 3.91
N PRO A 171 -3.41 -7.42 3.93
CA PRO A 171 -3.81 -8.63 4.62
C PRO A 171 -3.92 -8.38 6.13
N GLU A 172 -4.88 -9.00 6.79
CA GLU A 172 -5.07 -8.85 8.25
C GLU A 172 -3.86 -9.39 9.05
N ASP A 173 -3.21 -10.43 8.51
CA ASP A 173 -2.06 -11.08 9.16
C ASP A 173 -0.70 -10.43 8.79
N GLU A 174 -0.68 -9.60 7.74
CA GLU A 174 0.52 -8.93 7.24
C GLU A 174 0.30 -7.41 7.21
N PRO A 175 0.48 -6.72 8.32
CA PRO A 175 0.25 -5.27 8.41
C PRO A 175 1.26 -4.44 7.61
N VAL A 176 2.35 -5.06 7.17
CA VAL A 176 3.42 -4.48 6.35
C VAL A 176 3.75 -5.41 5.19
N ILE A 177 3.76 -4.86 3.98
CA ILE A 177 4.18 -5.60 2.79
C ILE A 177 5.72 -5.67 2.77
N THR A 178 6.26 -6.86 2.97
CA THR A 178 7.71 -7.10 3.01
C THR A 178 8.26 -7.75 1.73
N SER A 179 7.37 -8.34 0.91
CA SER A 179 7.72 -8.99 -0.35
C SER A 179 7.37 -8.12 -1.55
N ARG A 180 8.15 -8.24 -2.62
CA ARG A 180 7.85 -7.56 -3.88
C ARG A 180 6.60 -8.16 -4.52
N PRO A 181 5.57 -7.36 -4.85
CA PRO A 181 4.34 -7.86 -5.42
C PRO A 181 4.53 -8.39 -6.84
N PHE A 182 3.77 -9.42 -7.18
CA PHE A 182 3.57 -9.88 -8.54
C PHE A 182 2.11 -9.67 -8.93
N ARG A 183 1.86 -8.79 -9.88
CA ARG A 183 0.51 -8.48 -10.38
C ARG A 183 0.37 -8.96 -11.82
N SER A 184 -0.71 -9.69 -12.08
CA SER A 184 -1.00 -10.25 -13.40
C SER A 184 -2.48 -10.04 -13.72
N PRO A 185 -2.88 -8.81 -14.11
CA PRO A 185 -4.25 -8.55 -14.48
C PRO A 185 -4.65 -9.28 -15.77
N HIS A 186 -5.90 -9.65 -15.86
CA HIS A 186 -6.46 -10.21 -17.08
C HIS A 186 -6.56 -9.12 -18.16
N HIS A 187 -6.38 -9.46 -19.44
CA HIS A 187 -6.41 -8.52 -20.56
C HIS A 187 -7.73 -7.73 -20.69
N SER A 188 -8.85 -8.26 -20.17
CA SER A 188 -10.15 -7.56 -20.13
C SER A 188 -10.27 -6.49 -19.04
N ILE A 189 -9.20 -6.22 -18.29
CA ILE A 189 -9.21 -5.18 -17.27
C ILE A 189 -9.51 -3.80 -17.88
N SER A 190 -10.35 -3.01 -17.21
CA SER A 190 -10.60 -1.63 -17.65
C SER A 190 -9.37 -0.74 -17.44
N MET A 191 -9.27 0.36 -18.20
CA MET A 191 -8.21 1.36 -18.02
C MET A 191 -8.15 1.86 -16.55
N ALA A 192 -9.31 2.13 -15.92
CA ALA A 192 -9.38 2.52 -14.52
C ALA A 192 -8.88 1.42 -13.57
N GLY A 193 -9.10 0.16 -13.89
CA GLY A 193 -8.54 -0.97 -13.12
C GLY A 193 -7.03 -1.07 -13.28
N LEU A 194 -6.49 -0.80 -14.46
CA LEU A 194 -5.06 -0.90 -14.75
C LEU A 194 -4.27 0.29 -14.18
N ILE A 195 -4.70 1.51 -14.46
CA ILE A 195 -3.99 2.75 -14.07
C ILE A 195 -4.45 3.26 -12.72
N GLY A 196 -5.73 3.09 -12.41
CA GLY A 196 -6.39 3.67 -11.25
C GLY A 196 -7.43 4.71 -11.65
N GLY A 197 -8.19 5.20 -10.68
CA GLY A 197 -9.24 6.21 -10.88
C GLY A 197 -10.64 5.71 -10.54
N GLY A 198 -11.63 6.12 -11.32
CA GLY A 198 -13.05 5.85 -11.08
C GLY A 198 -13.73 6.93 -10.24
N GLN A 199 -15.04 6.77 -9.97
CA GLN A 199 -15.83 7.74 -9.17
C GLN A 199 -15.26 7.93 -7.75
N LYS A 200 -14.78 6.85 -7.14
CA LYS A 200 -13.96 6.86 -5.91
C LYS A 200 -12.54 6.45 -6.33
N PRO A 201 -11.62 7.42 -6.49
CA PRO A 201 -10.27 7.12 -6.96
C PRO A 201 -9.61 6.04 -6.11
N ARG A 202 -9.10 4.99 -6.78
CA ARG A 202 -8.35 3.89 -6.14
C ARG A 202 -7.07 3.62 -6.94
N PRO A 203 -6.02 3.14 -6.29
CA PRO A 203 -4.85 2.62 -7.00
C PRO A 203 -5.25 1.51 -7.96
N GLY A 204 -4.70 1.52 -9.18
CA GLY A 204 -4.84 0.45 -10.16
C GLY A 204 -3.74 -0.60 -10.01
N GLU A 205 -3.77 -1.62 -10.87
CA GLU A 205 -2.79 -2.71 -10.89
C GLU A 205 -1.36 -2.21 -11.08
N LEU A 206 -1.17 -1.13 -11.85
CA LEU A 206 0.14 -0.50 -12.03
C LEU A 206 0.71 0.03 -10.71
N SER A 207 -0.13 0.70 -9.90
CA SER A 207 0.27 1.16 -8.56
C SER A 207 0.46 -0.02 -7.58
N LEU A 208 -0.38 -1.06 -7.66
CA LEU A 208 -0.26 -2.25 -6.82
C LEU A 208 0.99 -3.10 -7.16
N ALA A 209 1.52 -2.94 -8.38
CA ALA A 209 2.78 -3.57 -8.81
C ALA A 209 4.02 -2.73 -8.44
N HIS A 210 3.84 -1.59 -7.76
CA HIS A 210 4.95 -0.72 -7.36
C HIS A 210 6.07 -1.50 -6.67
N ARG A 211 7.33 -1.20 -7.03
CA ARG A 211 8.52 -1.92 -6.52
C ARG A 211 8.53 -3.44 -6.78
N GLY A 212 7.63 -3.93 -7.63
CA GLY A 212 7.47 -5.35 -7.94
C GLY A 212 7.39 -5.62 -9.43
N VAL A 213 6.55 -6.55 -9.82
CA VAL A 213 6.40 -7.02 -11.20
C VAL A 213 4.96 -6.85 -11.66
N LEU A 214 4.75 -6.10 -12.74
CA LEU A 214 3.51 -6.11 -13.50
C LEU A 214 3.70 -7.02 -14.73
N PHE A 215 3.03 -8.15 -14.75
CA PHE A 215 3.07 -9.11 -15.83
C PHE A 215 1.79 -9.03 -16.67
N LEU A 216 1.93 -8.66 -17.92
CA LEU A 216 0.83 -8.58 -18.88
C LEU A 216 0.92 -9.79 -19.82
N ASP A 217 0.18 -10.85 -19.50
CA ASP A 217 0.08 -12.01 -20.37
C ASP A 217 -0.80 -11.69 -21.57
N GLU A 218 -0.48 -12.24 -22.75
CA GLU A 218 -1.21 -11.99 -23.99
C GLU A 218 -1.33 -10.48 -24.29
N LEU A 219 -0.21 -9.75 -24.25
CA LEU A 219 -0.17 -8.29 -24.38
C LEU A 219 -0.97 -7.74 -25.58
N GLY A 220 -1.09 -8.53 -26.67
CA GLY A 220 -1.84 -8.14 -27.87
C GLY A 220 -3.37 -8.11 -27.68
N GLU A 221 -3.89 -8.74 -26.64
CA GLU A 221 -5.33 -8.79 -26.33
C GLU A 221 -5.78 -7.63 -25.44
N PHE A 222 -4.84 -6.86 -24.86
CA PHE A 222 -5.19 -5.67 -24.09
C PHE A 222 -5.69 -4.55 -24.99
N GLU A 223 -6.62 -3.74 -24.46
CA GLU A 223 -7.06 -2.53 -25.15
C GLU A 223 -5.87 -1.58 -25.38
N GLY A 224 -5.61 -1.18 -26.64
CA GLY A 224 -4.47 -0.33 -26.99
C GLY A 224 -4.39 0.95 -26.16
N ARG A 225 -5.55 1.58 -25.87
CA ARG A 225 -5.60 2.79 -25.02
C ARG A 225 -5.13 2.54 -23.59
N ALA A 226 -5.36 1.35 -23.03
CA ALA A 226 -4.92 0.99 -21.69
C ALA A 226 -3.39 0.83 -21.66
N ILE A 227 -2.81 0.22 -22.71
CA ILE A 227 -1.35 0.09 -22.86
C ILE A 227 -0.69 1.47 -23.06
N ASP A 228 -1.25 2.31 -23.94
CA ASP A 228 -0.71 3.67 -24.16
C ASP A 228 -0.76 4.51 -22.88
N ALA A 229 -1.81 4.36 -22.06
CA ALA A 229 -1.96 5.07 -20.79
C ALA A 229 -0.92 4.68 -19.74
N MET A 230 -0.31 3.49 -19.82
CA MET A 230 0.79 3.08 -18.92
C MET A 230 2.12 3.75 -19.26
N ARG A 231 2.30 4.23 -20.49
CA ARG A 231 3.58 4.76 -20.96
C ARG A 231 4.07 5.90 -20.08
N GLN A 232 3.24 6.92 -19.87
CA GLN A 232 3.61 8.08 -19.07
C GLN A 232 3.92 7.70 -17.60
N PRO A 233 3.08 6.95 -16.87
CA PRO A 233 3.41 6.49 -15.52
C PRO A 233 4.72 5.70 -15.41
N VAL A 234 5.03 4.86 -16.40
CA VAL A 234 6.27 4.08 -16.40
C VAL A 234 7.50 4.98 -16.64
N GLU A 235 7.38 5.99 -17.53
CA GLU A 235 8.46 6.93 -17.83
C GLU A 235 8.66 7.94 -16.67
N ASP A 236 7.57 8.49 -16.12
CA ASP A 236 7.60 9.57 -15.13
C ASP A 236 7.72 9.07 -13.67
N GLY A 237 7.38 7.80 -13.41
CA GLY A 237 7.36 7.20 -12.07
C GLY A 237 6.18 7.64 -11.19
N PHE A 238 5.15 8.31 -11.74
CA PHE A 238 3.95 8.70 -11.00
C PHE A 238 2.70 8.70 -11.89
N ILE A 239 1.53 8.58 -11.24
CA ILE A 239 0.21 8.62 -11.88
C ILE A 239 -0.51 9.89 -11.45
N ARG A 240 -1.00 10.68 -12.40
CA ARG A 240 -1.88 11.82 -12.15
C ARG A 240 -3.31 11.46 -12.52
N LEU A 241 -4.18 11.44 -11.54
CA LEU A 241 -5.62 11.25 -11.75
C LEU A 241 -6.31 12.62 -11.70
N ASN A 242 -6.67 13.16 -12.85
CA ASN A 242 -7.45 14.38 -12.92
C ASN A 242 -8.92 14.05 -12.66
N ARG A 243 -9.50 14.65 -11.65
CA ARG A 243 -10.93 14.62 -11.39
C ARG A 243 -11.55 15.81 -12.13
N ASN A 244 -12.35 15.56 -13.16
CA ASN A 244 -13.30 16.56 -13.61
C ASN A 244 -14.34 16.66 -12.48
N LEU A 245 -14.18 17.68 -11.62
CA LEU A 245 -15.24 18.12 -10.75
C LEU A 245 -16.25 18.80 -11.70
N GLU A 246 -17.21 18.04 -12.23
CA GLU A 246 -18.44 18.64 -12.69
C GLU A 246 -19.18 19.11 -11.44
N ASP A 247 -19.48 20.39 -11.42
CA ASP A 247 -20.18 21.16 -10.38
C ASP A 247 -21.51 20.54 -9.96
#